data_72f3784b95fd5fec6798d4a4e390b8c3
#
_entry.id   72f3784b95fd5fec6798d4a4e390b8c3
#
_cell.length_a   1.000
_cell.length_b   1.000
_cell.length_c   1.000
_cell.angle_alpha   90.00
_cell.angle_beta   90.00
_cell.angle_gamma   90.00
#
_symmetry.space_group_name_H-M   'P 1'
#
loop_
_entity.id
_entity.type
_entity.pdbx_description
1 polymer ?
#
loop_
_entity_poly.entity_id
_entity_poly.type
_entity_poly.pdbx_seq_one_letter_code
_entity_poly.pdbx_strand_id
1 'polypeptide(L)'
;YLAKGEIVIGEQEVEFFEGGIMWNGNLYSKLTFHPQSDDASFSISDVTIGVNFHWERKETQTFLGALRFVVESDKIYAINELPVERYLESVISSEMSATSSLELLKAHAVISRSWLLAQMQKRREVAESGNNFFSFTKKEDTLIRWYDREDHTLFDVCADDHCQRYQGI
;
A
#
# COMPACT_ATOMS: atom_id res chain seq x y z
N TYR A 1 -16.52 3.98 10.27
CA TYR A 1 -15.59 2.86 10.47
C TYR A 1 -15.92 2.08 11.72
N LEU A 2 -15.47 0.85 11.82
CA LEU A 2 -15.55 0.01 13.00
C LEU A 2 -14.13 -0.40 13.41
N ALA A 3 -13.76 -0.14 14.66
CA ALA A 3 -12.51 -0.60 15.25
C ALA A 3 -12.75 -1.16 16.65
N LYS A 4 -12.22 -2.35 16.97
CA LYS A 4 -12.35 -3.00 18.28
C LYS A 4 -13.79 -3.09 18.82
N GLY A 5 -14.79 -3.19 17.93
CA GLY A 5 -16.20 -3.24 18.30
C GLY A 5 -16.88 -1.88 18.49
N GLU A 6 -16.17 -0.78 18.27
CA GLU A 6 -16.67 0.58 18.43
C GLU A 6 -16.85 1.26 17.06
N ILE A 7 -17.92 2.04 16.91
CA ILE A 7 -18.11 2.89 15.75
C ILE A 7 -17.20 4.12 15.89
N VAL A 8 -16.39 4.36 14.88
CA VAL A 8 -15.39 5.43 14.84
C VAL A 8 -15.81 6.47 13.81
N ILE A 9 -15.94 7.70 14.25
CA ILE A 9 -16.30 8.87 13.43
C ILE A 9 -15.39 10.05 13.81
N GLY A 10 -15.03 10.86 12.82
CA GLY A 10 -14.20 12.04 13.02
C GLY A 10 -12.73 11.74 13.17
N GLU A 11 -11.99 12.73 13.61
CA GLU A 11 -10.54 12.67 13.74
C GLU A 11 -10.12 11.69 14.82
N GLN A 12 -9.08 10.91 14.51
CA GLN A 12 -8.49 9.92 15.41
C GLN A 12 -6.99 10.14 15.48
N GLU A 13 -6.43 9.98 16.65
CA GLU A 13 -5.00 10.05 16.88
C GLU A 13 -4.47 8.65 17.24
N VAL A 14 -3.42 8.24 16.55
CA VAL A 14 -2.76 6.96 16.75
C VAL A 14 -1.27 7.20 16.95
N GLU A 15 -0.72 6.75 18.06
CA GLU A 15 0.66 7.00 18.45
C GLU A 15 1.42 5.70 18.69
N PHE A 16 2.75 5.74 18.44
CA PHE A 16 3.66 4.69 18.90
C PHE A 16 3.94 4.88 20.39
N PHE A 17 3.71 3.85 21.18
CA PHE A 17 3.99 3.86 22.62
C PHE A 17 4.42 2.48 23.10
N GLU A 18 5.56 2.39 23.78
CA GLU A 18 6.08 1.15 24.41
C GLU A 18 6.00 -0.10 23.52
N GLY A 19 6.40 0.02 22.27
CA GLY A 19 6.40 -1.09 21.29
C GLY A 19 5.03 -1.44 20.72
N GLY A 20 3.99 -0.66 21.00
CA GLY A 20 2.63 -0.86 20.54
C GLY A 20 2.00 0.38 19.93
N ILE A 21 0.71 0.28 19.67
CA ILE A 21 -0.14 1.31 19.08
C ILE A 21 -1.06 1.83 20.17
N MET A 22 -0.88 3.07 20.61
CA MET A 22 -1.76 3.75 21.53
C MET A 22 -2.94 4.36 20.75
N TRP A 23 -4.16 4.01 21.15
CA TRP A 23 -5.40 4.57 20.63
C TRP A 23 -6.48 4.57 21.73
N ASN A 24 -7.15 5.70 21.90
CA ASN A 24 -8.19 5.89 22.94
C ASN A 24 -7.76 5.41 24.34
N GLY A 25 -6.50 5.69 24.73
CA GLY A 25 -5.96 5.32 26.03
C GLY A 25 -5.67 3.83 26.22
N ASN A 26 -5.74 3.02 25.16
CA ASN A 26 -5.45 1.59 25.18
C ASN A 26 -4.28 1.26 24.25
N LEU A 27 -3.47 0.27 24.66
CA LEU A 27 -2.33 -0.20 23.90
C LEU A 27 -2.69 -1.47 23.10
N TYR A 28 -2.40 -1.45 21.81
CA TYR A 28 -2.67 -2.56 20.88
C TYR A 28 -1.40 -2.99 20.15
N SER A 29 -1.25 -4.28 19.90
CA SER A 29 -0.21 -4.81 19.00
C SER A 29 -0.55 -4.62 17.51
N LYS A 30 -1.85 -4.55 17.21
CA LYS A 30 -2.41 -4.34 15.88
C LYS A 30 -3.77 -3.64 16.00
N LEU A 31 -3.98 -2.61 15.20
CA LEU A 31 -5.23 -1.86 15.14
C LEU A 31 -5.73 -1.78 13.70
N THR A 32 -7.00 -2.09 13.47
CA THR A 32 -7.61 -2.01 12.13
C THR A 32 -8.95 -1.30 12.22
N PHE A 33 -9.13 -0.33 11.34
CA PHE A 33 -10.37 0.39 11.12
C PHE A 33 -11.03 -0.18 9.85
N HIS A 34 -12.17 -0.83 10.01
CA HIS A 34 -12.93 -1.45 8.93
C HIS A 34 -14.03 -0.50 8.42
N PRO A 35 -14.14 -0.29 7.11
CA PRO A 35 -15.23 0.50 6.55
C PRO A 35 -16.58 -0.18 6.81
N GLN A 36 -17.63 0.63 7.04
CA GLN A 36 -18.98 0.13 7.21
C GLN A 36 -19.81 0.15 5.90
N SER A 37 -19.23 0.72 4.84
CA SER A 37 -19.78 0.70 3.49
C SER A 37 -18.62 0.76 2.48
N ASP A 38 -18.89 0.38 1.23
CA ASP A 38 -17.88 0.40 0.16
C ASP A 38 -17.41 1.81 -0.22
N ASP A 39 -18.23 2.83 0.08
CA ASP A 39 -17.91 4.23 -0.17
C ASP A 39 -17.32 4.95 1.06
N ALA A 40 -17.17 4.24 2.19
CA ALA A 40 -16.54 4.83 3.37
C ALA A 40 -15.07 5.16 3.07
N SER A 41 -14.68 6.40 3.37
CA SER A 41 -13.33 6.88 3.18
C SER A 41 -12.71 7.36 4.48
N PHE A 42 -11.39 7.38 4.53
CA PHE A 42 -10.60 8.00 5.59
C PHE A 42 -9.52 8.89 4.97
N SER A 43 -9.08 9.88 5.70
CA SER A 43 -7.97 10.74 5.28
C SER A 43 -6.79 10.59 6.25
N ILE A 44 -5.59 10.68 5.71
CA ILE A 44 -4.34 10.78 6.47
C ILE A 44 -3.74 12.16 6.17
N SER A 45 -3.50 12.93 7.21
CA SER A 45 -2.87 14.24 7.12
C SER A 45 -1.35 14.13 7.07
N ASP A 46 -0.70 15.15 6.49
CA ASP A 46 0.76 15.27 6.46
C ASP A 46 1.51 14.11 5.80
N VAL A 47 0.88 13.43 4.83
CA VAL A 47 1.56 12.40 4.04
C VAL A 47 2.68 13.06 3.23
N THR A 48 3.92 12.62 3.45
CA THR A 48 5.07 13.10 2.68
C THR A 48 5.12 12.43 1.32
N ILE A 49 5.08 13.23 0.26
CA ILE A 49 5.15 12.78 -1.13
C ILE A 49 6.47 13.22 -1.72
N GLY A 50 7.11 12.33 -2.51
CA GLY A 50 8.40 12.59 -3.12
C GLY A 50 9.53 12.65 -2.11
N VAL A 51 9.59 11.68 -1.22
CA VAL A 51 10.59 11.57 -0.16
C VAL A 51 12.01 11.70 -0.74
N ASN A 52 12.79 12.66 -0.23
CA ASN A 52 14.15 13.00 -0.67
C ASN A 52 14.27 13.60 -2.08
N PHE A 53 13.16 13.96 -2.74
CA PHE A 53 13.19 14.70 -4.00
C PHE A 53 13.07 16.21 -3.75
N HIS A 54 13.54 17.02 -4.71
CA HIS A 54 13.44 18.49 -4.63
C HIS A 54 12.01 19.04 -4.64
N TRP A 55 11.02 18.21 -4.97
CA TRP A 55 9.58 18.51 -4.97
C TRP A 55 8.83 17.87 -3.80
N GLU A 56 9.56 17.38 -2.79
CA GLU A 56 8.95 16.83 -1.57
C GLU A 56 7.95 17.84 -0.97
N ARG A 57 6.79 17.33 -0.63
CA ARG A 57 5.71 18.11 -0.02
C ARG A 57 4.86 17.24 0.88
N LYS A 58 4.08 17.87 1.74
CA LYS A 58 3.08 17.21 2.57
C LYS A 58 1.69 17.48 2.03
N GLU A 59 0.88 16.44 1.98
CA GLU A 59 -0.51 16.51 1.53
C GLU A 59 -1.42 15.69 2.46
N THR A 60 -2.69 16.10 2.55
CA THR A 60 -3.74 15.24 3.09
C THR A 60 -4.26 14.37 1.96
N GLN A 61 -4.18 13.05 2.14
CA GLN A 61 -4.66 12.08 1.16
C GLN A 61 -5.86 11.33 1.70
N THR A 62 -6.83 11.05 0.83
CA THR A 62 -8.07 10.33 1.15
C THR A 62 -8.08 8.97 0.49
N PHE A 63 -8.50 7.95 1.23
CA PHE A 63 -8.45 6.56 0.81
C PHE A 63 -9.77 5.85 1.07
N LEU A 64 -10.09 4.87 0.24
CA LEU A 64 -11.15 3.88 0.48
C LEU A 64 -10.58 2.63 1.17
N GLY A 65 -11.47 1.74 1.62
CA GLY A 65 -11.08 0.46 2.20
C GLY A 65 -10.75 0.52 3.69
N ALA A 66 -10.07 -0.49 4.19
CA ALA A 66 -9.68 -0.54 5.59
C ALA A 66 -8.31 0.11 5.83
N LEU A 67 -8.13 0.65 7.03
CA LEU A 67 -6.86 1.20 7.51
C LEU A 67 -6.33 0.33 8.64
N ARG A 68 -5.19 -0.28 8.42
CA ARG A 68 -4.50 -1.11 9.40
C ARG A 68 -3.19 -0.49 9.85
N PHE A 69 -3.00 -0.43 11.16
CA PHE A 69 -1.74 -0.05 11.77
C PHE A 69 -1.02 -1.27 12.33
N VAL A 70 0.28 -1.35 12.08
CA VAL A 70 1.19 -2.33 12.65
C VAL A 70 2.47 -1.65 13.11
N VAL A 71 3.18 -2.25 14.06
CA VAL A 71 4.47 -1.78 14.55
C VAL A 71 5.56 -2.72 14.06
N GLU A 72 6.63 -2.16 13.52
CA GLU A 72 7.88 -2.85 13.21
C GLU A 72 9.05 -1.88 13.42
N SER A 73 10.11 -2.34 14.08
CA SER A 73 11.33 -1.54 14.32
C SER A 73 11.04 -0.16 14.93
N ASP A 74 10.18 -0.14 15.97
CA ASP A 74 9.78 1.07 16.71
C ASP A 74 9.10 2.16 15.86
N LYS A 75 8.44 1.74 14.78
CA LYS A 75 7.67 2.62 13.89
C LYS A 75 6.28 2.07 13.64
N ILE A 76 5.32 2.97 13.50
CA ILE A 76 3.97 2.62 13.02
C ILE A 76 3.94 2.66 11.50
N TYR A 77 3.44 1.59 10.90
CA TYR A 77 3.11 1.51 9.48
C TYR A 77 1.60 1.60 9.31
N ALA A 78 1.17 2.56 8.52
CA ALA A 78 -0.22 2.71 8.10
C ALA A 78 -0.41 1.95 6.77
N ILE A 79 -1.25 0.93 6.76
CA ILE A 79 -1.47 0.06 5.61
C ILE A 79 -2.92 0.17 5.19
N ASN A 80 -3.14 0.58 3.94
CA ASN A 80 -4.46 0.58 3.34
C ASN A 80 -4.77 -0.80 2.75
N GLU A 81 -5.87 -1.40 3.16
CA GLU A 81 -6.35 -2.70 2.68
C GLU A 81 -7.60 -2.49 1.83
N LEU A 82 -7.51 -2.83 0.54
CA LEU A 82 -8.61 -2.65 -0.41
C LEU A 82 -8.53 -3.67 -1.56
N PRO A 83 -9.63 -3.88 -2.32
CA PRO A 83 -9.62 -4.73 -3.51
C PRO A 83 -8.63 -4.24 -4.56
N VAL A 84 -8.01 -5.19 -5.29
CA VAL A 84 -7.04 -4.90 -6.36
C VAL A 84 -7.55 -3.88 -7.37
N GLU A 85 -8.82 -3.99 -7.78
CA GLU A 85 -9.39 -3.09 -8.77
C GLU A 85 -9.48 -1.64 -8.26
N ARG A 86 -9.82 -1.44 -6.99
CA ARG A 86 -9.85 -0.12 -6.37
C ARG A 86 -8.44 0.48 -6.22
N TYR A 87 -7.45 -0.36 -5.91
CA TYR A 87 -6.06 0.07 -5.92
C TYR A 87 -5.62 0.55 -7.31
N LEU A 88 -5.94 -0.22 -8.37
CA LEU A 88 -5.57 0.11 -9.74
C LEU A 88 -6.26 1.37 -10.26
N GLU A 89 -7.51 1.65 -9.88
CA GLU A 89 -8.19 2.91 -10.20
C GLU A 89 -7.36 4.12 -9.71
N SER A 90 -6.86 4.06 -8.49
CA SER A 90 -5.99 5.10 -7.93
C SER A 90 -4.63 5.17 -8.64
N VAL A 91 -3.98 4.03 -8.89
CA VAL A 91 -2.68 3.99 -9.59
C VAL A 91 -2.79 4.64 -10.96
N ILE A 92 -3.80 4.29 -11.75
CA ILE A 92 -3.99 4.84 -13.09
C ILE A 92 -4.16 6.36 -13.05
N SER A 93 -4.95 6.87 -12.12
CA SER A 93 -5.19 8.31 -11.95
C SER A 93 -3.99 9.04 -11.36
N SER A 94 -3.13 8.36 -10.61
CA SER A 94 -1.93 8.95 -10.00
C SER A 94 -0.72 8.99 -10.94
N GLU A 95 -0.62 8.01 -11.86
CA GLU A 95 0.51 7.90 -12.79
C GLU A 95 0.25 8.50 -14.16
N MET A 96 -1.01 8.52 -14.60
CA MET A 96 -1.39 8.99 -15.94
C MET A 96 -2.32 10.19 -15.87
N SER A 97 -2.17 11.11 -16.84
CA SER A 97 -3.10 12.23 -16.98
C SER A 97 -4.49 11.74 -17.38
N ALA A 98 -5.53 12.33 -16.79
CA ALA A 98 -6.92 12.08 -17.19
C ALA A 98 -7.21 12.46 -18.65
N THR A 99 -6.35 13.28 -19.28
CA THR A 99 -6.42 13.67 -20.70
C THR A 99 -5.70 12.71 -21.65
N SER A 100 -5.07 11.65 -21.11
CA SER A 100 -4.44 10.61 -21.92
C SER A 100 -5.47 9.86 -22.78
N SER A 101 -5.02 9.31 -23.92
CA SER A 101 -5.92 8.54 -24.77
C SER A 101 -6.47 7.30 -24.02
N LEU A 102 -7.71 6.95 -24.32
CA LEU A 102 -8.35 5.78 -23.70
C LEU A 102 -7.54 4.49 -23.91
N GLU A 103 -6.93 4.33 -25.09
CA GLU A 103 -6.11 3.15 -25.40
C GLU A 103 -4.83 3.10 -24.55
N LEU A 104 -4.20 4.25 -24.27
CA LEU A 104 -3.08 4.33 -23.34
C LEU A 104 -3.52 3.95 -21.91
N LEU A 105 -4.64 4.48 -21.43
CA LEU A 105 -5.15 4.16 -20.11
C LEU A 105 -5.49 2.67 -19.97
N LYS A 106 -6.09 2.06 -20.99
CA LYS A 106 -6.36 0.61 -21.02
C LYS A 106 -5.06 -0.21 -20.97
N ALA A 107 -4.07 0.14 -21.79
CA ALA A 107 -2.79 -0.54 -21.79
C ALA A 107 -2.07 -0.41 -20.44
N HIS A 108 -2.09 0.77 -19.85
CA HIS A 108 -1.52 1.02 -18.52
C HIS A 108 -2.23 0.18 -17.44
N ALA A 109 -3.56 0.11 -17.46
CA ALA A 109 -4.32 -0.72 -16.52
C ALA A 109 -3.92 -2.21 -16.58
N VAL A 110 -3.72 -2.75 -17.78
CA VAL A 110 -3.29 -4.15 -17.95
C VAL A 110 -1.88 -4.37 -17.44
N ILE A 111 -0.96 -3.46 -17.74
CA ILE A 111 0.43 -3.54 -17.29
C ILE A 111 0.52 -3.42 -15.77
N SER A 112 -0.14 -2.43 -15.18
CA SER A 112 -0.15 -2.19 -13.73
C SER A 112 -0.73 -3.37 -12.96
N ARG A 113 -1.84 -3.95 -13.45
CA ARG A 113 -2.42 -5.17 -12.87
C ARG A 113 -1.45 -6.36 -12.94
N SER A 114 -0.86 -6.58 -14.10
CA SER A 114 0.07 -7.70 -14.31
C SER A 114 1.29 -7.60 -13.40
N TRP A 115 1.82 -6.39 -13.26
CA TRP A 115 2.94 -6.11 -12.37
C TRP A 115 2.56 -6.37 -10.90
N LEU A 116 1.43 -5.82 -10.43
CA LEU A 116 0.95 -6.01 -9.06
C LEU A 116 0.76 -7.50 -8.72
N LEU A 117 0.08 -8.24 -9.58
CA LEU A 117 -0.16 -9.68 -9.37
C LEU A 117 1.14 -10.47 -9.33
N ALA A 118 2.13 -10.11 -10.18
CA ALA A 118 3.46 -10.73 -10.15
C ALA A 118 4.20 -10.45 -8.82
N GLN A 119 4.11 -9.21 -8.27
CA GLN A 119 4.69 -8.90 -6.96
C GLN A 119 4.01 -9.71 -5.83
N MET A 120 2.69 -9.77 -5.83
CA MET A 120 1.93 -10.55 -4.84
C MET A 120 2.25 -12.05 -4.92
N GLN A 121 2.39 -12.59 -6.13
CA GLN A 121 2.77 -13.99 -6.33
C GLN A 121 4.19 -14.26 -5.82
N LYS A 122 5.17 -13.42 -6.21
CA LYS A 122 6.56 -13.51 -5.74
C LYS A 122 6.60 -13.55 -4.21
N ARG A 123 5.88 -12.64 -3.55
CA ARG A 123 5.84 -12.59 -2.08
C ARG A 123 5.29 -13.87 -1.46
N ARG A 124 4.25 -14.46 -2.03
CA ARG A 124 3.71 -15.76 -1.56
C ARG A 124 4.73 -16.88 -1.69
N GLU A 125 5.39 -16.97 -2.85
CA GLU A 125 6.41 -18.00 -3.12
C GLU A 125 7.59 -17.89 -2.15
N VAL A 126 8.04 -16.66 -1.84
CA VAL A 126 9.10 -16.41 -0.85
C VAL A 126 8.66 -16.83 0.55
N ALA A 127 7.42 -16.50 0.95
CA ALA A 127 6.88 -16.86 2.27
C ALA A 127 6.74 -18.38 2.44
N GLU A 128 6.37 -19.09 1.37
CA GLU A 128 6.18 -20.56 1.39
C GLU A 128 7.51 -21.33 1.32
N SER A 129 8.48 -20.83 0.57
CA SER A 129 9.74 -21.56 0.32
C SER A 129 10.79 -21.38 1.43
N GLY A 130 10.67 -20.35 2.26
CA GLY A 130 11.65 -20.00 3.29
C GLY A 130 13.05 -19.69 2.75
N ASN A 131 13.21 -19.64 1.43
CA ASN A 131 14.46 -19.42 0.74
C ASN A 131 14.56 -18.00 0.21
N ASN A 132 15.77 -17.45 0.22
CA ASN A 132 16.10 -16.25 -0.53
C ASN A 132 15.75 -16.48 -2.00
N PHE A 133 14.87 -15.65 -2.51
CA PHE A 133 14.48 -15.65 -3.92
C PHE A 133 15.73 -15.41 -4.78
N PHE A 134 16.08 -16.33 -5.66
CA PHE A 134 17.20 -16.11 -6.58
C PHE A 134 16.88 -14.93 -7.49
N SER A 135 17.80 -14.00 -7.61
CA SER A 135 17.66 -12.81 -8.45
C SER A 135 17.54 -13.14 -9.95
N PHE A 136 17.73 -14.41 -10.34
CA PHE A 136 17.50 -14.86 -11.71
C PHE A 136 17.15 -16.35 -11.78
N THR A 137 16.33 -16.71 -12.74
CA THR A 137 16.05 -18.11 -13.13
C THR A 137 16.37 -18.26 -14.62
N LYS A 138 17.29 -19.17 -14.94
CA LYS A 138 17.59 -19.51 -16.33
C LYS A 138 16.87 -20.83 -16.68
N LYS A 139 15.97 -20.79 -17.67
CA LYS A 139 15.42 -21.97 -18.36
C LYS A 139 15.90 -21.94 -19.79
N GLU A 140 16.10 -23.11 -20.44
CA GLU A 140 16.68 -23.26 -21.76
C GLU A 140 16.82 -22.00 -22.63
N ASP A 141 15.73 -21.35 -23.02
CA ASP A 141 15.70 -20.16 -23.86
C ASP A 141 15.21 -18.90 -23.16
N THR A 142 15.01 -18.94 -21.82
CA THR A 142 14.46 -17.84 -21.07
C THR A 142 15.31 -17.50 -19.86
N LEU A 143 15.70 -16.23 -19.75
CA LEU A 143 16.34 -15.66 -18.57
C LEU A 143 15.36 -14.74 -17.88
N ILE A 144 14.85 -15.14 -16.72
CA ILE A 144 14.05 -14.29 -15.84
C ILE A 144 15.01 -13.68 -14.85
N ARG A 145 15.18 -12.36 -14.89
CA ARG A 145 16.00 -11.61 -13.96
C ARG A 145 15.12 -10.69 -13.12
N TRP A 146 15.16 -10.89 -11.80
CA TRP A 146 14.57 -9.97 -10.86
C TRP A 146 15.69 -9.04 -10.39
N TYR A 147 15.45 -7.73 -10.50
CA TYR A 147 16.40 -6.77 -9.93
C TYR A 147 16.28 -6.81 -8.41
N ASP A 148 17.42 -6.61 -7.72
CA ASP A 148 17.44 -6.48 -6.27
C ASP A 148 16.59 -5.25 -5.90
N ARG A 149 15.40 -5.52 -5.40
CA ARG A 149 14.51 -4.50 -4.82
C ARG A 149 14.34 -4.87 -3.35
N GLU A 150 14.29 -3.88 -2.50
CA GLU A 150 13.88 -4.07 -1.12
C GLU A 150 12.45 -4.60 -1.12
N ASP A 151 12.30 -5.86 -0.74
CA ASP A 151 11.00 -6.51 -0.68
C ASP A 151 10.27 -6.06 0.61
N HIS A 152 9.02 -5.65 0.45
CA HIS A 152 8.18 -5.33 1.60
C HIS A 152 7.72 -6.62 2.29
N THR A 153 7.80 -6.65 3.62
CA THR A 153 7.39 -7.81 4.43
C THR A 153 6.02 -7.65 5.05
N LEU A 154 5.64 -6.42 5.40
CA LEU A 154 4.39 -6.11 6.09
C LEU A 154 3.18 -5.91 5.16
N PHE A 155 3.42 -5.52 3.91
CA PHE A 155 2.39 -5.16 2.92
C PHE A 155 2.83 -5.60 1.52
N ASP A 156 1.90 -5.62 0.57
CA ASP A 156 2.19 -6.11 -0.79
C ASP A 156 3.01 -5.10 -1.61
N VAL A 157 2.66 -3.83 -1.53
CA VAL A 157 3.29 -2.72 -2.26
C VAL A 157 3.27 -1.45 -1.43
N CYS A 158 4.25 -0.57 -1.58
CA CYS A 158 4.21 0.77 -1.00
C CYS A 158 3.44 1.75 -1.91
N ALA A 159 3.16 2.93 -1.38
CA ALA A 159 2.44 3.98 -2.09
C ALA A 159 3.34 4.87 -2.97
N ASP A 160 4.66 4.66 -2.95
CA ASP A 160 5.67 5.51 -3.58
C ASP A 160 6.20 4.93 -4.89
N ASP A 161 6.99 5.69 -5.63
CA ASP A 161 7.60 5.38 -6.93
C ASP A 161 8.46 4.09 -6.93
N HIS A 162 8.85 3.61 -5.75
CA HIS A 162 9.50 2.29 -5.60
C HIS A 162 8.61 1.15 -6.11
N CYS A 163 7.30 1.24 -5.91
CA CYS A 163 6.29 0.31 -6.44
C CYS A 163 5.49 0.97 -7.56
N GLN A 164 4.27 1.31 -7.28
CA GLN A 164 3.37 2.05 -8.16
C GLN A 164 2.82 3.23 -7.36
N ARG A 165 2.77 4.39 -8.00
CA ARG A 165 2.28 5.58 -7.34
C ARG A 165 0.81 5.44 -6.98
N TYR A 166 0.52 5.46 -5.68
CA TYR A 166 -0.81 5.30 -5.13
C TYR A 166 -1.12 6.47 -4.19
N GLN A 167 -2.08 7.31 -4.56
CA GLN A 167 -2.40 8.55 -3.83
C GLN A 167 -3.85 8.59 -3.30
N GLY A 168 -4.55 7.45 -3.29
CA GLY A 168 -5.93 7.36 -2.83
C GLY A 168 -6.94 7.80 -3.89
N ILE A 169 -7.97 8.57 -3.49
CA ILE A 169 -9.09 9.00 -4.35
C ILE A 169 -9.15 10.52 -4.47
#